data_b659df71f67eb4c80cffdd4179f1ab76
#
_entry.id   b659df71f67eb4c80cffdd4179f1ab76
#
_cell.length_a   1.000
_cell.length_b   1.000
_cell.length_c   1.000
_cell.angle_alpha   90.00
_cell.angle_beta   90.00
_cell.angle_gamma   90.00
#
_symmetry.space_group_name_H-M   'P 1'
#
loop_
_entity.id
_entity.type
_entity.pdbx_description
1 polymer ?
#
loop_
_entity_poly.entity_id
_entity_poly.type
_entity_poly.pdbx_seq_one_letter_code
_entity_poly.pdbx_strand_id
1 'polypeptide(L)'
;ESAALKALSKGIPVVVLKTGSSTIGSELTISHTGSLSGSAELYEALFARTGIISVSNPSQFLETLKFLCVVGAPKSKNLVGFTCSGGGATMLADYAEKIDLSFLPVDPGQEIELAALLPKIATVSNPLDYTTPIWGQEDLTYPVFSKAISAVEAGSAVLVQDYPAEGLDNSKVFYQRDAIAFAR
;
A
#
# COMPACT_ATOMS: atom_id res chain seq x y z
N GLU A 1 -17.59 -4.63 -20.69
CA GLU A 1 -17.10 -5.91 -20.19
C GLU A 1 -15.98 -6.47 -21.06
N SER A 2 -16.21 -6.76 -22.34
CA SER A 2 -15.21 -7.34 -23.26
C SER A 2 -13.90 -6.55 -23.33
N ALA A 3 -13.96 -5.21 -23.39
CA ALA A 3 -12.77 -4.36 -23.44
C ALA A 3 -11.96 -4.43 -22.14
N ALA A 4 -12.62 -4.48 -20.97
CA ALA A 4 -11.97 -4.60 -19.68
C ALA A 4 -11.27 -5.96 -19.52
N LEU A 5 -11.96 -7.03 -19.86
CA LEU A 5 -11.38 -8.39 -19.86
C LEU A 5 -10.18 -8.49 -20.80
N LYS A 6 -10.25 -7.86 -21.98
CA LYS A 6 -9.12 -7.80 -22.93
C LYS A 6 -7.94 -6.99 -22.37
N ALA A 7 -8.18 -5.91 -21.66
CA ALA A 7 -7.11 -5.16 -21.00
C ALA A 7 -6.43 -6.01 -19.92
N LEU A 8 -7.22 -6.61 -19.03
CA LEU A 8 -6.71 -7.46 -17.94
C LEU A 8 -5.95 -8.68 -18.47
N SER A 9 -6.42 -9.32 -19.54
CA SER A 9 -5.70 -10.47 -20.17
C SER A 9 -4.31 -10.06 -20.71
N LYS A 10 -4.07 -8.77 -20.91
CA LYS A 10 -2.77 -8.20 -21.30
C LYS A 10 -1.96 -7.65 -20.11
N GLY A 11 -2.40 -7.90 -18.88
CA GLY A 11 -1.77 -7.37 -17.69
C GLY A 11 -1.97 -5.86 -17.49
N ILE A 12 -2.96 -5.24 -18.17
CA ILE A 12 -3.26 -3.81 -18.05
C ILE A 12 -4.38 -3.66 -17.02
N PRO A 13 -4.09 -3.13 -15.81
CA PRO A 13 -5.11 -2.88 -14.80
C PRO A 13 -6.06 -1.77 -15.25
N VAL A 14 -7.33 -1.90 -14.90
CA VAL A 14 -8.36 -0.90 -15.18
C VAL A 14 -8.84 -0.33 -13.85
N VAL A 15 -8.73 0.98 -13.69
CA VAL A 15 -9.18 1.70 -12.49
C VAL A 15 -10.36 2.58 -12.86
N VAL A 16 -11.40 2.59 -12.03
CA VAL A 16 -12.61 3.38 -12.25
C VAL A 16 -13.00 4.17 -11.00
N LEU A 17 -13.35 5.42 -11.22
CA LEU A 17 -14.06 6.26 -10.25
C LEU A 17 -15.48 6.47 -10.78
N LYS A 18 -16.44 5.70 -10.23
CA LYS A 18 -17.85 5.79 -10.61
C LYS A 18 -18.57 6.80 -9.71
N THR A 19 -19.11 7.84 -10.29
CA THR A 19 -19.97 8.82 -9.64
C THR A 19 -21.46 8.51 -9.89
N GLY A 20 -22.38 9.18 -9.16
CA GLY A 20 -23.80 8.96 -9.31
C GLY A 20 -24.29 7.62 -8.73
N SER A 21 -23.65 7.14 -7.66
CA SER A 21 -24.00 5.87 -6.99
C SER A 21 -25.09 6.02 -5.93
N SER A 22 -25.29 7.24 -5.38
CA SER A 22 -26.40 7.52 -4.46
C SER A 22 -27.67 7.88 -5.22
N THR A 23 -28.83 7.83 -4.56
CA THR A 23 -30.12 8.23 -5.15
C THR A 23 -30.06 9.64 -5.72
N ILE A 24 -29.63 10.62 -4.93
CA ILE A 24 -29.49 12.01 -5.36
C ILE A 24 -28.42 12.14 -6.47
N GLY A 25 -27.30 11.46 -6.33
CA GLY A 25 -26.24 11.48 -7.36
C GLY A 25 -26.70 10.91 -8.69
N SER A 26 -27.53 9.88 -8.68
CA SER A 26 -28.16 9.31 -9.88
C SER A 26 -29.11 10.31 -10.56
N GLU A 27 -29.97 10.97 -9.79
CA GLU A 27 -30.88 12.00 -10.30
C GLU A 27 -30.13 13.17 -10.93
N LEU A 28 -29.07 13.66 -10.29
CA LEU A 28 -28.21 14.70 -10.81
C LEU A 28 -27.53 14.27 -12.12
N THR A 29 -27.07 13.02 -12.23
CA THR A 29 -26.45 12.50 -13.45
C THR A 29 -27.44 12.48 -14.61
N ILE A 30 -28.68 12.05 -14.38
CA ILE A 30 -29.76 12.08 -15.40
C ILE A 30 -30.01 13.51 -15.86
N SER A 31 -30.10 14.45 -14.92
CA SER A 31 -30.34 15.86 -15.19
C SER A 31 -29.26 16.50 -16.07
N HIS A 32 -27.99 16.13 -15.84
CA HIS A 32 -26.85 16.75 -16.55
C HIS A 32 -26.51 16.07 -17.89
N THR A 33 -26.70 14.77 -18.01
CA THR A 33 -26.23 14.01 -19.18
C THR A 33 -27.35 13.47 -20.06
N GLY A 34 -28.58 13.52 -19.59
CA GLY A 34 -29.73 12.91 -20.26
C GLY A 34 -29.66 11.36 -20.33
N SER A 35 -28.71 10.76 -19.66
CA SER A 35 -28.48 9.31 -19.67
C SER A 35 -28.95 8.67 -18.38
N LEU A 36 -29.57 7.48 -18.48
CA LEU A 36 -29.89 6.67 -17.32
C LEU A 36 -28.61 6.25 -16.61
N SER A 37 -28.50 6.61 -15.34
CA SER A 37 -27.47 6.04 -14.47
C SER A 37 -27.88 4.61 -14.14
N GLY A 38 -27.08 3.62 -14.52
CA GLY A 38 -27.30 2.25 -14.07
C GLY A 38 -27.17 2.13 -12.55
N SER A 39 -27.82 1.14 -11.91
CA SER A 39 -27.74 0.96 -10.47
C SER A 39 -26.29 0.74 -10.00
N ALA A 40 -25.97 1.23 -8.80
CA ALA A 40 -24.63 1.07 -8.22
C ALA A 40 -24.26 -0.41 -8.09
N GLU A 41 -25.20 -1.23 -7.66
CA GLU A 41 -25.02 -2.67 -7.43
C GLU A 41 -24.64 -3.43 -8.72
N LEU A 42 -25.23 -3.04 -9.86
CA LEU A 42 -24.90 -3.66 -11.15
C LEU A 42 -23.48 -3.31 -11.59
N TYR A 43 -23.05 -2.07 -11.36
CA TYR A 43 -21.68 -1.66 -11.62
C TYR A 43 -20.67 -2.35 -10.69
N GLU A 44 -20.96 -2.44 -9.40
CA GLU A 44 -20.11 -3.16 -8.44
C GLU A 44 -19.97 -4.65 -8.80
N ALA A 45 -21.07 -5.31 -9.16
CA ALA A 45 -21.06 -6.70 -9.63
C ALA A 45 -20.24 -6.84 -10.91
N LEU A 46 -20.36 -5.89 -11.86
CA LEU A 46 -19.55 -5.88 -13.07
C LEU A 46 -18.06 -5.70 -12.76
N PHE A 47 -17.70 -4.77 -11.88
CA PHE A 47 -16.32 -4.51 -11.51
C PHE A 47 -15.70 -5.71 -10.79
N ALA A 48 -16.41 -6.32 -9.83
CA ALA A 48 -15.97 -7.53 -9.15
C ALA A 48 -15.74 -8.69 -10.13
N ARG A 49 -16.68 -8.91 -11.07
CA ARG A 49 -16.58 -10.00 -12.07
C ARG A 49 -15.46 -9.79 -13.07
N THR A 50 -15.16 -8.54 -13.42
CA THR A 50 -14.15 -8.22 -14.44
C THR A 50 -12.81 -7.83 -13.85
N GLY A 51 -12.61 -7.82 -12.52
CA GLY A 51 -11.38 -7.40 -11.88
C GLY A 51 -11.04 -5.91 -12.07
N ILE A 52 -12.04 -5.07 -12.37
CA ILE A 52 -11.88 -3.63 -12.43
C ILE A 52 -11.72 -3.10 -11.01
N ILE A 53 -10.69 -2.29 -10.78
CA ILE A 53 -10.42 -1.66 -9.49
C ILE A 53 -11.34 -0.43 -9.34
N SER A 54 -12.32 -0.52 -8.42
CA SER A 54 -13.21 0.60 -8.11
C SER A 54 -12.68 1.40 -6.95
N VAL A 55 -12.67 2.73 -7.08
CA VAL A 55 -12.26 3.67 -6.05
C VAL A 55 -13.37 4.67 -5.77
N SER A 56 -13.41 5.22 -4.55
CA SER A 56 -14.54 6.02 -4.07
C SER A 56 -14.33 7.54 -4.15
N ASN A 57 -13.11 8.01 -4.37
CA ASN A 57 -12.81 9.43 -4.44
C ASN A 57 -11.57 9.71 -5.33
N PRO A 58 -11.39 10.99 -5.75
CA PRO A 58 -10.27 11.37 -6.63
C PRO A 58 -8.88 11.11 -6.03
N SER A 59 -8.71 11.25 -4.71
CA SER A 59 -7.42 10.98 -4.06
C SER A 59 -7.04 9.50 -4.18
N GLN A 60 -7.97 8.59 -3.86
CA GLN A 60 -7.76 7.16 -4.05
C GLN A 60 -7.51 6.81 -5.52
N PHE A 61 -8.20 7.47 -6.45
CA PHE A 61 -7.98 7.26 -7.88
C PHE A 61 -6.54 7.57 -8.28
N LEU A 62 -6.03 8.74 -7.90
CA LEU A 62 -4.67 9.17 -8.22
C LEU A 62 -3.61 8.31 -7.52
N GLU A 63 -3.79 7.98 -6.24
CA GLU A 63 -2.85 7.13 -5.51
C GLU A 63 -2.83 5.70 -6.06
N THR A 64 -3.98 5.14 -6.45
CA THR A 64 -4.05 3.82 -7.09
C THR A 64 -3.34 3.83 -8.45
N LEU A 65 -3.55 4.84 -9.27
CA LEU A 65 -2.85 4.98 -10.56
C LEU A 65 -1.34 5.13 -10.35
N LYS A 66 -0.92 5.98 -9.41
CA LYS A 66 0.50 6.16 -9.06
C LYS A 66 1.13 4.84 -8.64
N PHE A 67 0.49 4.11 -7.73
CA PHE A 67 0.95 2.80 -7.27
C PHE A 67 1.12 1.82 -8.43
N LEU A 68 0.09 1.66 -9.25
CA LEU A 68 0.12 0.72 -10.37
C LEU A 68 1.15 1.09 -11.46
N CYS A 69 1.40 2.39 -11.67
CA CYS A 69 2.40 2.85 -12.64
C CYS A 69 3.84 2.69 -12.14
N VAL A 70 4.09 2.81 -10.83
CA VAL A 70 5.42 2.78 -10.25
C VAL A 70 5.80 1.37 -9.78
N VAL A 71 4.91 0.71 -9.07
CA VAL A 71 5.14 -0.60 -8.44
C VAL A 71 4.60 -1.74 -9.30
N GLY A 72 3.54 -1.50 -10.05
CA GLY A 72 2.79 -2.53 -10.77
C GLY A 72 1.74 -3.21 -9.92
N ALA A 73 1.10 -4.25 -10.46
CA ALA A 73 0.12 -5.05 -9.73
C ALA A 73 0.81 -5.96 -8.71
N PRO A 74 0.38 -5.96 -7.43
CA PRO A 74 0.93 -6.86 -6.41
C PRO A 74 0.76 -8.33 -6.82
N LYS A 75 1.76 -9.16 -6.51
CA LYS A 75 1.73 -10.58 -6.84
C LYS A 75 0.92 -11.43 -5.85
N SER A 76 0.72 -10.91 -4.65
CA SER A 76 -0.05 -11.56 -3.59
C SER A 76 -0.61 -10.53 -2.61
N LYS A 77 -1.43 -11.00 -1.67
CA LYS A 77 -1.96 -10.19 -0.55
C LYS A 77 -0.98 -10.07 0.63
N ASN A 78 0.17 -10.72 0.54
CA ASN A 78 1.17 -10.68 1.60
C ASN A 78 2.03 -9.42 1.47
N LEU A 79 2.28 -8.79 2.59
CA LEU A 79 3.09 -7.58 2.70
C LEU A 79 4.33 -7.82 3.56
N VAL A 80 5.38 -7.05 3.30
CA VAL A 80 6.40 -6.73 4.29
C VAL A 80 6.26 -5.26 4.67
N GLY A 81 6.17 -4.97 5.96
CA GLY A 81 5.91 -3.62 6.48
C GLY A 81 7.07 -3.08 7.30
N PHE A 82 7.33 -1.78 7.17
CA PHE A 82 8.39 -1.08 7.89
C PHE A 82 7.88 0.20 8.53
N THR A 83 8.33 0.47 9.74
CA THR A 83 8.13 1.73 10.45
C THR A 83 9.22 1.90 11.51
N CYS A 84 9.48 3.12 11.96
CA CYS A 84 10.38 3.38 13.10
C CYS A 84 9.66 3.43 14.45
N SER A 85 8.45 2.89 14.54
CA SER A 85 7.57 3.00 15.71
C SER A 85 6.74 1.73 15.91
N GLY A 86 6.79 1.17 17.13
CA GLY A 86 5.96 0.03 17.50
C GLY A 86 4.46 0.31 17.37
N GLY A 87 4.01 1.53 17.67
CA GLY A 87 2.63 1.96 17.45
C GLY A 87 2.26 1.95 15.95
N GLY A 88 3.18 2.40 15.10
CA GLY A 88 3.03 2.34 13.65
C GLY A 88 2.92 0.92 13.12
N ALA A 89 3.74 0.00 13.62
CA ALA A 89 3.69 -1.43 13.26
C ALA A 89 2.35 -2.06 13.64
N THR A 90 1.86 -1.80 14.86
CA THR A 90 0.57 -2.30 15.34
C THR A 90 -0.58 -1.78 14.48
N MET A 91 -0.61 -0.45 14.23
CA MET A 91 -1.66 0.16 13.39
C MET A 91 -1.65 -0.40 11.97
N LEU A 92 -0.47 -0.61 11.39
CA LEU A 92 -0.33 -1.17 10.04
C LEU A 92 -0.91 -2.59 9.98
N ALA A 93 -0.63 -3.42 10.98
CA ALA A 93 -1.20 -4.76 11.08
C ALA A 93 -2.74 -4.73 11.21
N ASP A 94 -3.27 -3.88 12.10
CA ASP A 94 -4.72 -3.71 12.32
C ASP A 94 -5.46 -3.25 11.07
N TYR A 95 -4.86 -2.36 10.28
CA TYR A 95 -5.46 -1.89 9.03
C TYR A 95 -5.39 -2.94 7.92
N ALA A 96 -4.29 -3.67 7.82
CA ALA A 96 -4.13 -4.72 6.82
C ALA A 96 -5.18 -5.82 6.98
N GLU A 97 -5.42 -6.27 8.22
CA GLU A 97 -6.43 -7.29 8.52
C GLU A 97 -7.83 -6.87 8.07
N LYS A 98 -8.20 -5.59 8.27
CA LYS A 98 -9.52 -5.05 7.87
C LYS A 98 -9.77 -5.07 6.36
N ILE A 99 -8.72 -5.09 5.56
CA ILE A 99 -8.78 -5.08 4.08
C ILE A 99 -8.25 -6.37 3.45
N ASP A 100 -8.18 -7.44 4.23
CA ASP A 100 -7.77 -8.78 3.79
C ASP A 100 -6.36 -8.80 3.18
N LEU A 101 -5.43 -8.06 3.79
CA LEU A 101 -3.99 -8.14 3.56
C LEU A 101 -3.30 -8.82 4.73
N SER A 102 -2.18 -9.47 4.50
CA SER A 102 -1.50 -10.29 5.51
C SER A 102 -0.03 -9.93 5.64
N PHE A 103 0.49 -10.04 6.87
CA PHE A 103 1.91 -10.00 7.17
C PHE A 103 2.38 -11.40 7.56
N LEU A 104 3.05 -12.08 6.65
CA LEU A 104 3.64 -13.38 6.96
C LEU A 104 4.86 -13.21 7.87
N PRO A 105 5.13 -14.18 8.76
CA PRO A 105 6.33 -14.14 9.59
C PRO A 105 7.61 -14.17 8.74
N VAL A 106 8.68 -13.65 9.31
CA VAL A 106 10.03 -13.79 8.74
C VAL A 106 10.42 -15.28 8.71
N ASP A 107 11.08 -15.70 7.64
CA ASP A 107 11.63 -17.06 7.55
C ASP A 107 12.59 -17.35 8.73
N PRO A 108 12.37 -18.41 9.50
CA PRO A 108 13.20 -18.72 10.68
C PRO A 108 14.69 -18.89 10.34
N GLY A 109 15.02 -19.34 9.15
CA GLY A 109 16.41 -19.47 8.69
C GLY A 109 17.10 -18.12 8.45
N GLN A 110 16.34 -17.06 8.27
CA GLN A 110 16.85 -15.71 7.99
C GLN A 110 16.68 -14.74 9.17
N GLU A 111 15.96 -15.14 10.20
CA GLU A 111 15.67 -14.32 11.38
C GLU A 111 16.96 -13.87 12.09
N ILE A 112 17.94 -14.78 12.24
CA ILE A 112 19.22 -14.49 12.91
C ILE A 112 20.01 -13.43 12.13
N GLU A 113 20.02 -13.50 10.81
CA GLU A 113 20.74 -12.54 9.97
C GLU A 113 20.07 -11.17 10.01
N LEU A 114 18.75 -11.13 10.00
CA LEU A 114 17.99 -9.88 10.14
C LEU A 114 18.20 -9.27 11.53
N ALA A 115 18.15 -10.08 12.60
CA ALA A 115 18.38 -9.63 13.97
C ALA A 115 19.78 -9.02 14.13
N ALA A 116 20.79 -9.54 13.45
CA ALA A 116 22.16 -9.02 13.50
C ALA A 116 22.30 -7.61 12.89
N LEU A 117 21.40 -7.21 12.01
CA LEU A 117 21.36 -5.88 11.39
C LEU A 117 20.60 -4.85 12.24
N LEU A 118 19.79 -5.32 13.17
CA LEU A 118 18.92 -4.48 13.99
C LEU A 118 19.57 -4.06 15.30
N PRO A 119 19.20 -2.89 15.87
CA PRO A 119 19.54 -2.55 17.23
C PRO A 119 19.04 -3.62 18.22
N LYS A 120 19.79 -3.84 19.31
CA LYS A 120 19.45 -4.86 20.33
C LYS A 120 18.07 -4.70 20.96
N ILE A 121 17.46 -3.52 20.89
CA ILE A 121 16.13 -3.25 21.39
C ILE A 121 15.02 -3.65 20.42
N ALA A 122 15.35 -3.87 19.14
CA ALA A 122 14.40 -4.27 18.12
C ALA A 122 14.07 -5.76 18.22
N THR A 123 12.84 -6.11 17.87
CA THR A 123 12.40 -7.50 17.73
C THR A 123 12.13 -7.77 16.26
N VAL A 124 12.63 -8.89 15.74
CA VAL A 124 12.32 -9.32 14.39
C VAL A 124 10.83 -9.65 14.30
N SER A 125 10.14 -8.97 13.41
CA SER A 125 8.69 -9.12 13.19
C SER A 125 8.33 -8.68 11.77
N ASN A 126 7.12 -8.95 11.36
CA ASN A 126 6.52 -8.34 10.18
C ASN A 126 5.07 -7.94 10.52
N PRO A 127 4.70 -6.66 10.54
CA PRO A 127 5.52 -5.48 10.20
C PRO A 127 6.73 -5.32 11.12
N LEU A 128 7.83 -4.77 10.58
CA LEU A 128 9.08 -4.54 11.30
C LEU A 128 9.13 -3.11 11.85
N ASP A 129 9.20 -2.98 13.19
CA ASP A 129 9.67 -1.76 13.83
C ASP A 129 11.20 -1.76 13.83
N TYR A 130 11.82 -1.03 12.88
CA TYR A 130 13.29 -0.94 12.80
C TYR A 130 13.89 0.02 13.82
N THR A 131 13.07 0.68 14.61
CA THR A 131 13.38 1.50 15.78
C THR A 131 14.15 2.80 15.51
N THR A 132 13.98 3.77 16.39
CA THR A 132 14.57 5.11 16.27
C THR A 132 16.11 5.16 16.30
N PRO A 133 16.87 4.24 16.93
CA PRO A 133 18.33 4.28 16.90
C PRO A 133 18.97 4.23 15.50
N ILE A 134 18.32 3.64 14.52
CA ILE A 134 18.84 3.61 13.13
C ILE A 134 18.03 4.49 12.18
N TRP A 135 16.99 5.14 12.68
CA TRP A 135 16.12 5.99 11.88
C TRP A 135 16.90 7.13 11.20
N GLY A 136 16.69 7.30 9.92
CA GLY A 136 17.35 8.31 9.10
C GLY A 136 18.83 8.03 8.83
N GLN A 137 19.31 6.82 9.11
CA GLN A 137 20.67 6.39 8.80
C GLN A 137 20.65 5.40 7.62
N GLU A 138 20.71 5.93 6.40
CA GLU A 138 20.54 5.16 5.16
C GLU A 138 21.44 3.92 5.09
N ASP A 139 22.70 4.03 5.54
CA ASP A 139 23.66 2.93 5.55
C ASP A 139 23.27 1.78 6.50
N LEU A 140 22.43 2.07 7.51
CA LEU A 140 21.91 1.09 8.45
C LEU A 140 20.51 0.58 8.06
N THR A 141 19.62 1.47 7.58
CA THR A 141 18.26 1.08 7.23
C THR A 141 18.18 0.34 5.91
N TYR A 142 18.98 0.66 4.91
CA TYR A 142 19.00 -0.06 3.63
C TYR A 142 19.28 -1.58 3.79
N PRO A 143 20.33 -2.03 4.49
CA PRO A 143 20.55 -3.46 4.69
C PRO A 143 19.40 -4.16 5.42
N VAL A 144 18.77 -3.49 6.40
CA VAL A 144 17.61 -4.01 7.14
C VAL A 144 16.42 -4.20 6.19
N PHE A 145 16.08 -3.19 5.39
CA PHE A 145 14.96 -3.27 4.45
C PHE A 145 15.18 -4.34 3.40
N SER A 146 16.35 -4.34 2.76
CA SER A 146 16.73 -5.34 1.75
C SER A 146 16.68 -6.77 2.31
N LYS A 147 17.20 -6.98 3.53
CA LYS A 147 17.18 -8.29 4.18
C LYS A 147 15.77 -8.74 4.53
N ALA A 148 14.96 -7.86 5.13
CA ALA A 148 13.59 -8.19 5.51
C ALA A 148 12.71 -8.49 4.28
N ILE A 149 12.86 -7.74 3.18
CA ILE A 149 12.16 -8.00 1.92
C ILE A 149 12.51 -9.39 1.38
N SER A 150 13.78 -9.78 1.45
CA SER A 150 14.23 -11.11 0.99
C SER A 150 13.81 -12.25 1.91
N ALA A 151 13.55 -11.96 3.19
CA ALA A 151 13.23 -12.93 4.23
C ALA A 151 11.72 -13.18 4.39
N VAL A 152 10.87 -12.47 3.63
CA VAL A 152 9.41 -12.62 3.67
C VAL A 152 8.89 -12.88 2.26
N GLU A 153 8.05 -13.89 2.11
CA GLU A 153 7.34 -14.13 0.84
C GLU A 153 6.20 -13.13 0.70
N ALA A 154 6.50 -11.94 0.16
CA ALA A 154 5.56 -10.84 0.03
C ALA A 154 5.34 -10.42 -1.42
N GLY A 155 4.13 -9.96 -1.72
CA GLY A 155 3.77 -9.39 -3.03
C GLY A 155 4.12 -7.91 -3.15
N SER A 156 4.27 -7.22 -2.02
CA SER A 156 4.62 -5.81 -1.95
C SER A 156 5.30 -5.46 -0.62
N ALA A 157 6.08 -4.39 -0.64
CA ALA A 157 6.66 -3.77 0.55
C ALA A 157 6.00 -2.42 0.84
N VAL A 158 5.87 -2.06 2.11
CA VAL A 158 5.32 -0.77 2.54
C VAL A 158 6.16 -0.16 3.66
N LEU A 159 6.54 1.10 3.49
CA LEU A 159 7.19 1.92 4.50
C LEU A 159 6.18 2.97 4.99
N VAL A 160 5.86 2.94 6.29
CA VAL A 160 4.97 3.90 6.93
C VAL A 160 5.79 4.97 7.64
N GLN A 161 5.52 6.23 7.31
CA GLN A 161 6.24 7.38 7.83
C GLN A 161 5.29 8.53 8.16
N ASP A 162 5.57 9.21 9.27
CA ASP A 162 4.85 10.41 9.71
C ASP A 162 5.63 11.66 9.31
N TYR A 163 5.40 12.14 8.08
CA TYR A 163 6.05 13.37 7.63
C TYR A 163 5.50 14.58 8.39
N PRO A 164 6.34 15.35 9.08
CA PRO A 164 5.92 16.59 9.71
C PRO A 164 5.52 17.62 8.66
N ALA A 165 4.56 18.48 9.00
CA ALA A 165 4.25 19.64 8.18
C ALA A 165 5.47 20.57 8.11
N GLU A 166 5.60 21.29 7.01
CA GLU A 166 6.72 22.21 6.80
C GLU A 166 6.83 23.25 7.92
N GLY A 167 8.02 23.38 8.48
CA GLY A 167 8.30 24.34 9.56
C GLY A 167 7.96 23.86 10.97
N LEU A 168 7.42 22.64 11.16
CA LEU A 168 7.15 22.13 12.51
C LEU A 168 8.40 21.62 13.21
N ASP A 169 9.23 20.84 12.53
CA ASP A 169 10.49 20.33 13.08
C ASP A 169 11.51 19.98 11.97
N ASN A 170 12.67 19.47 12.36
CA ASN A 170 13.77 19.11 11.47
C ASN A 170 13.80 17.60 11.13
N SER A 171 12.83 16.82 11.57
CA SER A 171 12.83 15.36 11.41
C SER A 171 12.56 14.90 9.96
N LYS A 172 12.01 15.77 9.11
CA LYS A 172 11.72 15.49 7.71
C LYS A 172 12.90 14.86 6.96
N VAL A 173 14.13 15.29 7.25
CA VAL A 173 15.33 14.75 6.60
C VAL A 173 15.57 13.28 6.92
N PHE A 174 15.22 12.83 8.12
CA PHE A 174 15.37 11.43 8.51
C PHE A 174 14.37 10.55 7.76
N TYR A 175 13.12 10.97 7.65
CA TYR A 175 12.12 10.28 6.84
C TYR A 175 12.52 10.21 5.35
N GLN A 176 13.09 11.29 4.81
CA GLN A 176 13.57 11.29 3.42
C GLN A 176 14.69 10.29 3.19
N ARG A 177 15.66 10.17 4.12
CA ARG A 177 16.75 9.20 4.04
C ARG A 177 16.24 7.77 4.08
N ASP A 178 15.30 7.47 4.97
CA ASP A 178 14.68 6.14 5.04
C ASP A 178 13.88 5.84 3.77
N ALA A 179 13.16 6.81 3.20
CA ALA A 179 12.47 6.64 1.93
C ALA A 179 13.45 6.36 0.77
N ILE A 180 14.62 7.00 0.75
CA ILE A 180 15.68 6.73 -0.22
C ILE A 180 16.24 5.31 -0.03
N ALA A 181 16.52 4.92 1.22
CA ALA A 181 16.99 3.57 1.54
C ALA A 181 15.97 2.49 1.12
N PHE A 182 14.69 2.75 1.32
CA PHE A 182 13.60 1.84 0.95
C PHE A 182 13.40 1.72 -0.57
N ALA A 183 13.66 2.78 -1.33
CA ALA A 183 13.47 2.82 -2.78
C ALA A 183 14.64 2.19 -3.58
N ARG A 184 15.75 1.84 -2.93
CA ARG A 184 16.94 1.17 -3.51
C ARG A 184 16.76 -0.33 -3.58
#